data_b7f2b561ec108b8f69cd718eedc60beb
#
_entry.id   b7f2b561ec108b8f69cd718eedc60beb
#
_cell.length_a   1.000
_cell.length_b   1.000
_cell.length_c   1.000
_cell.angle_alpha   90.00
_cell.angle_beta   90.00
_cell.angle_gamma   90.00
#
_symmetry.space_group_name_H-M   'P 1'
#
loop_
_entity.id
_entity.type
_entity.pdbx_description
1 polymer ?
#
loop_
_entity_poly.entity_id
_entity_poly.type
_entity_poly.pdbx_seq_one_letter_code
_entity_poly.pdbx_strand_id
1 'polypeptide(L)' 'LRNRTTRHYRNGKLDGSYRVESTRDGKPYITIEGQYTDGEKSGQWIEHNYDNNTQTCTWHGEGGA' A
#
# COMPACT_ATOMS: atom_id res chain seq x y z
N LEU A 1 -17.77 -1.40 -6.96
CA LEU A 1 -16.34 -1.34 -6.57
C LEU A 1 -15.84 0.08 -6.63
N ARG A 2 -15.28 0.55 -5.55
CA ARG A 2 -14.65 1.85 -5.49
C ARG A 2 -13.21 1.67 -5.01
N ASN A 3 -12.33 2.38 -5.67
CA ASN A 3 -10.91 2.36 -5.30
C ASN A 3 -10.49 3.76 -4.88
N ARG A 4 -9.76 3.82 -3.80
CA ARG A 4 -9.18 5.08 -3.36
C ARG A 4 -7.69 4.85 -3.16
N THR A 5 -6.91 5.68 -3.84
CA THR A 5 -5.47 5.61 -3.76
C THR A 5 -4.93 6.90 -3.18
N THR A 6 -4.15 6.80 -2.12
CA THR A 6 -3.49 7.94 -1.51
C THR A 6 -2.00 7.78 -1.74
N ARG A 7 -1.39 8.81 -2.31
CA ARG A 7 0.05 8.80 -2.58
C ARG A 7 0.60 10.20 -2.43
N HIS A 8 1.88 10.22 -2.17
CA HIS A 8 2.62 11.47 -2.02
C HIS A 8 3.77 11.47 -3.00
N TYR A 9 4.02 12.64 -3.57
CA TYR A 9 5.09 12.81 -4.55
C TYR A 9 6.10 13.82 -4.05
N ARG A 10 7.34 13.59 -4.42
CA ARG A 10 8.42 14.52 -4.16
C ARG A 10 9.33 14.54 -5.38
N ASN A 11 9.54 15.74 -5.95
CA ASN A 11 10.35 15.90 -7.16
C ASN A 11 9.90 14.99 -8.29
N GLY A 12 8.57 14.82 -8.43
CA GLY A 12 8.01 14.00 -9.50
C GLY A 12 8.04 12.51 -9.27
N LYS A 13 8.52 12.06 -8.11
CA LYS A 13 8.57 10.65 -7.78
C LYS A 13 7.73 10.35 -6.56
N LEU A 14 7.22 9.14 -6.49
CA LEU A 14 6.49 8.69 -5.32
C LEU A 14 7.43 8.69 -4.12
N ASP A 15 7.00 9.32 -3.05
CA ASP A 15 7.81 9.42 -1.84
C ASP A 15 6.89 9.62 -0.65
N GLY A 16 7.01 8.76 0.35
CA GLY A 16 6.20 8.84 1.55
C GLY A 16 5.16 7.74 1.61
N SER A 17 4.11 8.00 2.35
CA SER A 17 3.07 7.00 2.58
C SER A 17 2.29 6.70 1.31
N TYR A 18 1.96 5.44 1.14
CA TYR A 18 1.16 4.98 0.02
C TYR A 18 0.06 4.08 0.56
N ARG A 19 -1.17 4.33 0.12
CA ARG A 19 -2.30 3.55 0.61
C ARG A 19 -3.31 3.38 -0.51
N VAL A 20 -3.74 2.13 -0.71
CA VAL A 20 -4.80 1.80 -1.65
C VAL A 20 -5.93 1.15 -0.87
N GLU A 21 -7.12 1.67 -1.05
CA GLU A 21 -8.31 1.11 -0.45
C GLU A 21 -9.29 0.75 -1.55
N SER A 22 -9.74 -0.48 -1.54
CA SER A 22 -10.82 -0.92 -2.42
C SER A 22 -12.03 -1.25 -1.58
N THR A 23 -13.19 -0.74 -1.97
CA THR A 23 -14.43 -1.04 -1.27
C THR A 23 -15.40 -1.71 -2.23
N ARG A 24 -16.23 -2.57 -1.66
CA ARG A 24 -17.25 -3.27 -2.40
C ARG A 24 -18.53 -3.24 -1.57
N ASP A 25 -19.59 -2.69 -2.16
CA ASP A 25 -20.89 -2.56 -1.50
C ASP A 25 -20.77 -1.84 -0.15
N GLY A 26 -19.94 -0.79 -0.12
CA GLY A 26 -19.75 0.01 1.09
C GLY A 26 -18.87 -0.63 2.14
N LYS A 27 -18.29 -1.79 1.86
CA LYS A 27 -17.44 -2.49 2.81
C LYS A 27 -16.02 -2.56 2.29
N PRO A 28 -15.02 -2.49 3.17
CA PRO A 28 -13.65 -2.66 2.71
C PRO A 28 -13.44 -4.04 2.12
N TYR A 29 -12.74 -4.08 1.01
CA TYR A 29 -12.45 -5.30 0.30
C TYR A 29 -10.98 -5.64 0.36
N ILE A 30 -10.13 -4.73 -0.10
CA ILE A 30 -8.69 -4.88 -0.07
C ILE A 30 -8.07 -3.57 0.36
N THR A 31 -7.11 -3.63 1.26
CA THR A 31 -6.35 -2.48 1.69
C THR A 31 -4.86 -2.80 1.57
N ILE A 32 -4.12 -1.92 0.92
CA ILE A 32 -2.67 -2.05 0.79
C ILE A 32 -2.04 -0.80 1.35
N GLU A 33 -1.09 -0.96 2.26
CA GLU A 33 -0.39 0.16 2.87
C GLU A 33 1.11 -0.07 2.81
N GLY A 34 1.85 1.00 2.56
CA GLY A 34 3.29 0.92 2.53
C GLY A 34 3.90 2.29 2.40
N GLN A 35 5.15 2.31 2.02
CA GLN A 35 5.90 3.53 1.83
C GLN A 35 6.71 3.45 0.54
N TYR A 36 6.92 4.61 -0.05
CA TYR A 36 7.82 4.76 -1.17
C TYR A 36 8.95 5.69 -0.79
N THR A 37 10.11 5.42 -1.32
CA THR A 37 11.25 6.30 -1.17
C THR A 37 11.87 6.44 -2.56
N ASP A 38 11.90 7.68 -3.06
CA ASP A 38 12.53 7.99 -4.33
C ASP A 38 12.00 7.15 -5.48
N GLY A 39 10.69 6.88 -5.47
CA GLY A 39 10.02 6.11 -6.51
C GLY A 39 10.03 4.61 -6.32
N GLU A 40 10.64 4.12 -5.27
CA GLU A 40 10.75 2.69 -5.01
C GLU A 40 10.05 2.32 -3.71
N LYS A 41 9.51 1.12 -3.67
CA LYS A 41 8.89 0.61 -2.46
C LYS A 41 9.93 0.44 -1.36
N SER A 42 9.58 0.84 -0.17
CA SER A 42 10.47 0.71 0.98
C SER A 42 9.67 0.43 2.23
N GLY A 43 10.33 -0.15 3.23
CA GLY A 43 9.72 -0.44 4.51
C GLY A 43 8.76 -1.61 4.46
N GLN A 44 7.89 -1.66 5.42
CA GLN A 44 6.93 -2.74 5.53
C GLN A 44 5.68 -2.44 4.74
N TRP A 45 5.28 -3.38 3.93
CA TRP A 45 4.06 -3.31 3.14
C TRP A 45 3.07 -4.32 3.66
N ILE A 46 1.84 -3.88 3.87
CA ILE A 46 0.79 -4.72 4.41
C ILE A 46 -0.36 -4.75 3.40
N GLU A 47 -0.77 -5.95 3.02
CA GLU A 47 -1.94 -6.15 2.19
C GLU A 47 -2.96 -6.92 3.01
N HIS A 48 -4.12 -6.35 3.18
CA HIS A 48 -5.21 -6.99 3.91
C HIS A 48 -6.35 -7.27 2.94
N ASN A 49 -6.71 -8.53 2.82
CA ASN A 49 -7.82 -8.95 1.99
C ASN A 49 -8.98 -9.31 2.90
N TYR A 50 -9.99 -8.46 2.91
CA TYR A 50 -11.15 -8.65 3.78
C TYR A 50 -12.10 -9.73 3.26
N ASP A 51 -12.03 -10.03 1.97
CA ASP A 51 -12.87 -11.07 1.38
C ASP A 51 -12.48 -12.44 1.89
N ASN A 52 -11.19 -12.70 1.98
CA ASN A 52 -10.65 -13.97 2.48
C ASN A 52 -10.20 -13.88 3.93
N ASN A 53 -10.28 -12.69 4.51
CA ASN A 53 -9.80 -12.44 5.87
C ASN A 53 -8.33 -12.87 6.02
N THR A 54 -7.51 -12.49 5.06
CA THR A 54 -6.09 -12.79 5.08
C THR A 54 -5.28 -11.50 5.11
N GLN A 55 -4.08 -11.60 5.60
CA GLN A 55 -3.18 -10.47 5.68
C GLN A 55 -1.78 -10.91 5.27
N THR A 56 -1.18 -10.15 4.38
CA THR A 56 0.17 -10.43 3.90
C THR A 56 1.06 -9.25 4.24
N CYS A 57 2.20 -9.54 4.84
CA CYS A 57 3.21 -8.53 5.15
C CYS A 57 4.44 -8.79 4.30
N THR A 58 4.91 -7.76 3.63
CA THR A 58 6.10 -7.85 2.80
C THR A 58 7.06 -6.74 3.19
N TRP A 59 8.32 -7.06 3.30
CA TRP A 59 9.35 -6.09 3.61
C TRP A 59 10.12 -5.73 2.34
N HIS A 60 10.19 -4.44 2.06
CA HIS A 60 10.99 -3.91 0.96
C HIS A 60 12.04 -3.01 1.57
N GLY A 61 13.21 -3.54 1.82
CA GLY A 61 14.27 -2.78 2.43
C GLY A 61 15.49 -2.75 1.57
N GLU A 62 16.27 -1.71 1.72
CA GLU A 62 17.59 -1.67 1.13
C GLU A 62 18.54 -2.47 1.99
N GLY A 63 19.63 -2.88 1.38
CA GLY A 63 20.65 -3.59 2.10
C GLY A 63 20.30 -5.04 2.38
N GLY A 64 19.35 -5.56 1.69
CA GLY A 64 19.02 -6.95 1.81
C GLY A 64 18.47 -7.34 3.16
N ALA A 65 17.93 -6.39 3.82
CA ALA A 65 17.33 -6.66 5.11
C ALA A 65 16.15 -7.59 4.95
#